data_dda21005701354709ad74bec3f44dc1b
#
_entry.id   dda21005701354709ad74bec3f44dc1b
#
_cell.length_a   1.000
_cell.length_b   1.000
_cell.length_c   1.000
_cell.angle_alpha   90.00
_cell.angle_beta   90.00
_cell.angle_gamma   90.00
#
_symmetry.space_group_name_H-M   'P 1'
#
loop_
_entity.id
_entity.type
_entity.pdbx_description
1 polymer ?
#
loop_
_entity_poly.entity_id
_entity_poly.type
_entity_poly.pdbx_seq_one_letter_code
_entity_poly.pdbx_strand_id
1 'polypeptide(L)'
;MSIDPAKKYVATFETPRGSIVVDLFAKDAPKTVNNFVFLAKEGFYDGTVFHRVIPDFMVQGGDPTGTGRGGPGYKFEDETKGNPNKHKVGSLSMANAGPNTNGSQFFITHVVTDWLDGKHTVFGQVRSGQQAVDTIKQGDTLTSVKIEEEEA
;
A
#
# COMPACT_ATOMS: atom_id res chain seq x y z
N MET A 1 6.06 -18.31 3.93
CA MET A 1 5.11 -17.26 3.48
C MET A 1 3.83 -17.40 4.28
N SER A 2 3.30 -16.31 4.79
CA SER A 2 2.11 -16.34 5.65
C SER A 2 0.78 -16.22 4.87
N ILE A 3 0.83 -15.93 3.60
CA ILE A 3 -0.36 -15.89 2.73
C ILE A 3 -0.36 -17.04 1.73
N ASP A 4 -1.53 -17.27 1.13
CA ASP A 4 -1.71 -18.20 0.01
C ASP A 4 -1.96 -17.36 -1.24
N PRO A 5 -1.04 -17.33 -2.22
CA PRO A 5 -1.22 -16.51 -3.43
C PRO A 5 -2.43 -16.89 -4.29
N ALA A 6 -3.02 -18.07 -4.07
CA ALA A 6 -4.22 -18.48 -4.78
C ALA A 6 -5.50 -17.88 -4.18
N LYS A 7 -5.43 -17.29 -3.00
CA LYS A 7 -6.58 -16.68 -2.32
C LYS A 7 -6.61 -15.18 -2.56
N LYS A 8 -7.77 -14.57 -2.28
CA LYS A 8 -7.93 -13.12 -2.34
C LYS A 8 -7.80 -12.52 -0.96
N TYR A 9 -7.16 -11.38 -0.87
CA TYR A 9 -7.01 -10.63 0.38
C TYR A 9 -7.54 -9.22 0.19
N VAL A 10 -8.14 -8.69 1.25
CA VAL A 10 -8.68 -7.34 1.27
C VAL A 10 -8.12 -6.63 2.50
N ALA A 11 -7.64 -5.41 2.30
CA ALA A 11 -7.14 -4.57 3.39
C ALA A 11 -8.13 -3.43 3.61
N THR A 12 -8.48 -3.17 4.87
CA THR A 12 -9.27 -2.01 5.26
C THR A 12 -8.41 -1.07 6.07
N PHE A 13 -8.18 0.11 5.53
CA PHE A 13 -7.41 1.18 6.18
C PHE A 13 -8.39 2.09 6.92
N GLU A 14 -8.26 2.19 8.25
CA GLU A 14 -9.09 3.07 9.06
C GLU A 14 -8.39 4.41 9.23
N THR A 15 -9.02 5.50 8.82
CA THR A 15 -8.46 6.84 8.88
C THR A 15 -9.50 7.83 9.43
N PRO A 16 -9.07 9.04 9.86
CA PRO A 16 -10.03 10.09 10.28
C PRO A 16 -10.95 10.55 9.15
N ARG A 17 -10.62 10.23 7.90
CA ARG A 17 -11.42 10.62 6.73
C ARG A 17 -12.39 9.53 6.30
N GLY A 18 -12.34 8.36 6.95
CA GLY A 18 -13.18 7.21 6.65
C GLY A 18 -12.36 5.97 6.36
N SER A 19 -13.07 4.88 6.07
CA SER A 19 -12.45 3.59 5.76
C SER A 19 -12.12 3.50 4.26
N ILE A 20 -10.96 2.94 3.96
CA ILE A 20 -10.52 2.69 2.59
C ILE A 20 -10.39 1.18 2.44
N VAL A 21 -11.18 0.59 1.56
CA VAL A 21 -11.16 -0.86 1.30
C VAL A 21 -10.40 -1.13 0.01
N VAL A 22 -9.38 -1.98 0.09
CA VAL A 22 -8.43 -2.22 -1.01
C VAL A 22 -8.33 -3.69 -1.30
N ASP A 23 -8.50 -4.06 -2.57
CA ASP A 23 -8.21 -5.42 -3.04
C ASP A 23 -6.71 -5.58 -3.19
N LEU A 24 -6.15 -6.66 -2.63
CA LEU A 24 -4.73 -6.96 -2.72
C LEU A 24 -4.49 -8.02 -3.81
N PHE A 25 -3.44 -7.83 -4.61
CA PHE A 25 -3.14 -8.69 -5.76
C PHE A 25 -2.08 -9.74 -5.41
N ALA A 26 -2.47 -10.70 -4.55
CA ALA A 26 -1.55 -11.75 -4.07
C ALA A 26 -0.98 -12.61 -5.19
N LYS A 27 -1.74 -12.83 -6.25
CA LYS A 27 -1.29 -13.62 -7.40
C LYS A 27 -0.21 -12.89 -8.20
N ASP A 28 -0.36 -11.58 -8.38
CA ASP A 28 0.52 -10.78 -9.24
C ASP A 28 1.74 -10.25 -8.49
N ALA A 29 1.65 -10.06 -7.18
CA ALA A 29 2.71 -9.54 -6.35
C ALA A 29 2.75 -10.29 -5.01
N PRO A 30 3.06 -11.59 -5.02
CA PRO A 30 2.93 -12.44 -3.82
C PRO A 30 3.86 -12.03 -2.68
N LYS A 31 5.09 -11.65 -2.96
CA LYS A 31 6.03 -11.24 -1.90
C LYS A 31 5.62 -9.90 -1.29
N THR A 32 5.19 -8.97 -2.11
CA THR A 32 4.74 -7.65 -1.67
C THR A 32 3.49 -7.76 -0.81
N VAL A 33 2.50 -8.53 -1.27
CA VAL A 33 1.26 -8.74 -0.51
C VAL A 33 1.56 -9.50 0.78
N ASN A 34 2.41 -10.53 0.72
CA ASN A 34 2.81 -11.26 1.92
C ASN A 34 3.45 -10.35 2.96
N ASN A 35 4.37 -9.49 2.55
CA ASN A 35 5.02 -8.53 3.43
C ASN A 35 3.99 -7.57 4.04
N PHE A 36 3.12 -7.01 3.22
CA PHE A 36 2.10 -6.06 3.67
C PHE A 36 1.14 -6.71 4.67
N VAL A 37 0.64 -7.91 4.37
CA VAL A 37 -0.28 -8.65 5.23
C VAL A 37 0.40 -9.00 6.57
N PHE A 38 1.64 -9.47 6.51
CA PHE A 38 2.41 -9.78 7.72
C PHE A 38 2.55 -8.56 8.62
N LEU A 39 2.99 -7.43 8.07
CA LEU A 39 3.18 -6.20 8.83
C LEU A 39 1.85 -5.68 9.39
N ALA A 40 0.78 -5.75 8.60
CA ALA A 40 -0.54 -5.30 9.05
C ALA A 40 -1.05 -6.14 10.22
N LYS A 41 -0.89 -7.46 10.16
CA LYS A 41 -1.31 -8.36 11.23
C LYS A 41 -0.51 -8.20 12.51
N GLU A 42 0.75 -7.78 12.40
CA GLU A 42 1.62 -7.50 13.56
C GLU A 42 1.35 -6.11 14.17
N GLY A 43 0.40 -5.34 13.62
CA GLY A 43 0.12 -4.01 14.11
C GLY A 43 1.15 -2.97 13.72
N PHE A 44 2.02 -3.28 12.76
CA PHE A 44 3.12 -2.39 12.35
C PHE A 44 2.62 -1.04 11.85
N TYR A 45 1.50 -1.04 11.14
CA TYR A 45 0.94 0.19 10.57
C TYR A 45 0.05 0.98 11.54
N ASP A 46 -0.34 0.39 12.65
CA ASP A 46 -1.27 1.04 13.57
C ASP A 46 -0.65 2.28 14.20
N GLY A 47 -1.34 3.41 14.10
CA GLY A 47 -0.86 4.67 14.64
C GLY A 47 0.21 5.38 13.84
N THR A 48 0.58 4.85 12.66
CA THR A 48 1.51 5.56 11.76
C THR A 48 0.79 6.72 11.07
N VAL A 49 1.56 7.63 10.46
CA VAL A 49 0.97 8.81 9.81
C VAL A 49 1.20 8.77 8.30
N PHE A 50 0.32 9.45 7.58
CA PHE A 50 0.56 9.74 6.17
C PHE A 50 1.54 10.92 6.12
N HIS A 51 2.82 10.60 6.05
CA HIS A 51 3.90 11.58 6.19
C HIS A 51 4.15 12.41 4.93
N ARG A 52 3.57 11.99 3.80
CA ARG A 52 3.72 12.71 2.53
C ARG A 52 2.42 12.65 1.76
N VAL A 53 1.81 13.80 1.52
CA VAL A 53 0.58 13.91 0.75
C VAL A 53 0.77 14.99 -0.30
N ILE A 54 0.64 14.61 -1.57
CA ILE A 54 0.79 15.54 -2.69
C ILE A 54 -0.54 15.57 -3.43
N PRO A 55 -1.24 16.74 -3.43
CA PRO A 55 -2.52 16.88 -4.15
C PRO A 55 -2.37 16.48 -5.62
N ASP A 56 -3.41 15.85 -6.16
CA ASP A 56 -3.44 15.37 -7.54
C ASP A 56 -2.31 14.39 -7.89
N PHE A 57 -1.79 13.70 -6.89
CA PHE A 57 -0.76 12.68 -7.06
C PHE A 57 -1.04 11.46 -6.17
N MET A 58 -0.71 11.55 -4.87
CA MET A 58 -0.81 10.37 -3.99
C MET A 58 -0.78 10.74 -2.52
N VAL A 59 -1.14 9.76 -1.67
CA VAL A 59 -0.91 9.80 -0.22
C VAL A 59 0.05 8.67 0.12
N GLN A 60 1.10 8.96 0.89
CA GLN A 60 2.14 7.99 1.24
C GLN A 60 2.23 7.82 2.75
N GLY A 61 2.33 6.57 3.18
CA GLY A 61 2.45 6.22 4.59
C GLY A 61 3.22 4.91 4.78
N GLY A 62 3.10 4.33 5.97
CA GLY A 62 3.73 3.04 6.27
C GLY A 62 5.12 3.13 6.89
N ASP A 63 5.58 4.33 7.21
CA ASP A 63 6.84 4.55 7.92
C ASP A 63 6.56 4.70 9.41
N PRO A 64 7.02 3.79 10.26
CA PRO A 64 6.76 3.89 11.70
C PRO A 64 7.39 5.13 12.36
N THR A 65 8.41 5.71 11.74
CA THR A 65 9.05 6.93 12.26
C THR A 65 8.37 8.22 11.78
N GLY A 66 7.57 8.13 10.72
CA GLY A 66 6.90 9.30 10.13
C GLY A 66 7.82 10.27 9.38
N THR A 67 9.06 9.88 9.11
CA THR A 67 10.06 10.75 8.48
C THR A 67 10.27 10.50 6.99
N GLY A 68 9.76 9.37 6.49
CA GLY A 68 10.02 8.91 5.13
C GLY A 68 11.28 8.06 5.02
N ARG A 69 12.01 7.86 6.12
CA ARG A 69 13.27 7.12 6.15
C ARG A 69 13.18 5.80 6.92
N GLY A 70 12.09 5.56 7.63
CA GLY A 70 11.90 4.35 8.42
C GLY A 70 11.35 3.21 7.59
N GLY A 71 11.38 2.01 8.18
CA GLY A 71 10.88 0.81 7.54
C GLY A 71 10.95 -0.37 8.50
N PRO A 72 10.77 -1.58 7.98
CA PRO A 72 10.69 -2.79 8.81
C PRO A 72 12.04 -3.40 9.17
N GLY A 73 13.15 -2.77 8.74
CA GLY A 73 14.49 -3.28 9.01
C GLY A 73 15.06 -4.19 7.92
N TYR A 74 14.36 -4.33 6.81
CA TYR A 74 14.79 -5.13 5.66
C TYR A 74 14.29 -4.51 4.37
N LYS A 75 14.82 -5.00 3.24
CA LYS A 75 14.39 -4.60 1.89
C LYS A 75 14.15 -5.84 1.06
N PHE A 76 13.28 -5.71 0.05
CA PHE A 76 13.04 -6.82 -0.89
C PHE A 76 12.84 -6.29 -2.31
N GLU A 77 12.93 -7.21 -3.27
CA GLU A 77 12.92 -6.91 -4.69
C GLU A 77 11.55 -6.45 -5.20
N ASP A 78 11.57 -5.69 -6.29
CA ASP A 78 10.36 -5.27 -6.99
C ASP A 78 9.68 -6.47 -7.65
N GLU A 79 8.35 -6.43 -7.72
CA GLU A 79 7.54 -7.42 -8.43
C GLU A 79 6.80 -6.73 -9.58
N THR A 80 7.56 -6.07 -10.44
CA THR A 80 7.02 -5.36 -11.61
C THR A 80 7.02 -6.21 -12.86
N LYS A 81 8.01 -7.08 -13.02
CA LYS A 81 8.12 -7.96 -14.18
C LYS A 81 7.01 -9.02 -14.13
N GLY A 82 6.21 -9.10 -15.19
CA GLY A 82 5.08 -10.03 -15.24
C GLY A 82 3.87 -9.59 -14.46
N ASN A 83 3.91 -8.44 -13.81
CA ASN A 83 2.79 -7.87 -13.09
C ASN A 83 1.98 -7.00 -14.07
N PRO A 84 0.72 -7.37 -14.37
CA PRO A 84 -0.08 -6.64 -15.37
C PRO A 84 -0.66 -5.34 -14.84
N ASN A 85 -0.53 -5.07 -13.55
CA ASN A 85 -1.20 -3.92 -12.93
C ASN A 85 -0.45 -2.63 -13.18
N LYS A 86 -1.21 -1.61 -13.58
CA LYS A 86 -0.70 -0.27 -13.86
C LYS A 86 -1.16 0.69 -12.78
N HIS A 87 -0.50 1.85 -12.69
CA HIS A 87 -0.90 2.90 -11.75
C HIS A 87 -2.13 3.63 -12.28
N LYS A 88 -3.28 3.35 -11.68
CA LYS A 88 -4.57 3.96 -11.97
C LYS A 88 -4.98 4.86 -10.80
N VAL A 89 -6.15 5.47 -10.89
CA VAL A 89 -6.76 6.12 -9.73
C VAL A 89 -7.00 5.06 -8.65
N GLY A 90 -6.51 5.31 -7.43
CA GLY A 90 -6.70 4.38 -6.32
C GLY A 90 -5.78 3.17 -6.33
N SER A 91 -4.68 3.19 -7.05
CA SER A 91 -3.69 2.11 -7.01
C SER A 91 -2.91 2.16 -5.69
N LEU A 92 -2.76 1.00 -5.06
CA LEU A 92 -1.89 0.81 -3.91
C LEU A 92 -0.57 0.26 -4.42
N SER A 93 0.50 0.99 -4.18
CA SER A 93 1.82 0.69 -4.72
C SER A 93 2.90 0.89 -3.67
N MET A 94 4.06 0.25 -3.86
CA MET A 94 5.16 0.36 -2.91
C MET A 94 6.02 1.58 -3.20
N ALA A 95 6.24 2.39 -2.18
CA ALA A 95 7.26 3.43 -2.22
C ALA A 95 8.64 2.77 -2.12
N ASN A 96 9.64 3.32 -2.79
CA ASN A 96 11.00 2.82 -2.72
C ASN A 96 12.01 3.95 -2.92
N ALA A 97 13.29 3.65 -2.67
CA ALA A 97 14.41 4.59 -2.85
C ALA A 97 15.28 4.16 -4.04
N GLY A 98 14.67 3.55 -5.05
CA GLY A 98 15.33 2.99 -6.22
C GLY A 98 14.99 1.51 -6.38
N PRO A 99 15.57 0.82 -7.38
CA PRO A 99 15.26 -0.59 -7.65
C PRO A 99 15.52 -1.49 -6.44
N ASN A 100 14.57 -2.39 -6.18
CA ASN A 100 14.72 -3.45 -5.17
C ASN A 100 14.98 -2.93 -3.74
N THR A 101 14.31 -1.83 -3.37
CA THR A 101 14.44 -1.23 -2.03
C THR A 101 13.09 -1.16 -1.30
N ASN A 102 12.17 -2.06 -1.59
CA ASN A 102 10.87 -2.11 -0.94
C ASN A 102 10.99 -2.48 0.54
N GLY A 103 10.21 -1.83 1.38
CA GLY A 103 10.17 -2.10 2.82
C GLY A 103 8.73 -2.09 3.32
N SER A 104 8.33 -1.04 4.03
CA SER A 104 6.97 -0.93 4.55
C SER A 104 6.18 0.24 3.96
N GLN A 105 6.84 1.22 3.39
CA GLN A 105 6.16 2.41 2.90
C GLN A 105 5.38 2.12 1.62
N PHE A 106 4.17 2.66 1.55
CA PHE A 106 3.27 2.50 0.42
C PHE A 106 2.66 3.84 0.05
N PHE A 107 2.05 3.91 -1.12
CA PHE A 107 1.24 5.08 -1.49
C PHE A 107 -0.04 4.63 -2.20
N ILE A 108 -1.06 5.47 -2.11
CA ILE A 108 -2.34 5.29 -2.80
C ILE A 108 -2.54 6.50 -3.69
N THR A 109 -2.82 6.27 -4.97
CA THR A 109 -2.87 7.36 -5.96
C THR A 109 -4.20 8.09 -5.98
N HIS A 110 -4.15 9.39 -6.28
CA HIS A 110 -5.33 10.21 -6.56
C HIS A 110 -5.72 10.16 -8.05
N VAL A 111 -4.74 9.97 -8.91
CA VAL A 111 -4.87 10.07 -10.37
C VAL A 111 -4.08 8.95 -11.03
N VAL A 112 -4.19 8.83 -12.34
CA VAL A 112 -3.34 7.92 -13.12
C VAL A 112 -1.90 8.43 -13.04
N THR A 113 -0.98 7.58 -12.59
CA THR A 113 0.44 7.93 -12.45
C THR A 113 1.30 6.98 -13.29
N ASP A 114 1.03 6.95 -14.58
CA ASP A 114 1.62 5.97 -15.50
C ASP A 114 3.15 6.07 -15.64
N TRP A 115 3.75 7.21 -15.29
CA TRP A 115 5.21 7.34 -15.27
C TRP A 115 5.87 6.50 -14.18
N LEU A 116 5.09 5.95 -13.25
CA LEU A 116 5.61 5.07 -12.19
C LEU A 116 5.54 3.59 -12.58
N ASP A 117 4.87 3.26 -13.69
CA ASP A 117 4.73 1.87 -14.15
C ASP A 117 6.11 1.25 -14.41
N GLY A 118 6.31 0.03 -13.91
CA GLY A 118 7.58 -0.67 -14.04
C GLY A 118 8.65 -0.27 -13.03
N LYS A 119 8.41 0.78 -12.23
CA LYS A 119 9.37 1.27 -11.22
C LYS A 119 8.90 1.02 -9.79
N HIS A 120 7.60 0.94 -9.60
CA HIS A 120 6.98 0.68 -8.30
C HIS A 120 6.01 -0.49 -8.46
N THR A 121 5.97 -1.36 -7.43
CA THR A 121 5.11 -2.54 -7.47
C THR A 121 3.68 -2.17 -7.10
N VAL A 122 2.77 -2.25 -8.06
CA VAL A 122 1.33 -2.12 -7.82
C VAL A 122 0.83 -3.45 -7.25
N PHE A 123 0.32 -3.43 -6.03
CA PHE A 123 -0.13 -4.64 -5.36
C PHE A 123 -1.57 -4.58 -4.84
N GLY A 124 -2.28 -3.50 -5.12
CA GLY A 124 -3.68 -3.38 -4.73
C GLY A 124 -4.41 -2.29 -5.49
N GLN A 125 -5.75 -2.28 -5.32
CA GLN A 125 -6.64 -1.31 -5.94
C GLN A 125 -7.77 -0.98 -4.97
N VAL A 126 -8.04 0.31 -4.78
CA VAL A 126 -9.14 0.77 -3.94
C VAL A 126 -10.46 0.25 -4.52
N ARG A 127 -11.20 -0.51 -3.70
CA ARG A 127 -12.54 -1.01 -4.01
C ARG A 127 -13.59 0.01 -3.60
N SER A 128 -13.41 0.63 -2.45
CA SER A 128 -14.28 1.69 -1.93
C SER A 128 -13.48 2.61 -1.03
N GLY A 129 -13.97 3.85 -0.85
CA GLY A 129 -13.30 4.81 0.02
C GLY A 129 -12.31 5.72 -0.71
N GLN A 130 -12.34 5.79 -2.04
CA GLN A 130 -11.47 6.73 -2.77
C GLN A 130 -11.65 8.16 -2.28
N GLN A 131 -12.86 8.52 -1.87
CA GLN A 131 -13.16 9.83 -1.32
C GLN A 131 -12.34 10.11 -0.05
N ALA A 132 -12.13 9.07 0.79
CA ALA A 132 -11.27 9.19 1.96
C ALA A 132 -9.82 9.41 1.54
N VAL A 133 -9.34 8.68 0.54
CA VAL A 133 -7.99 8.87 -0.02
C VAL A 133 -7.80 10.32 -0.46
N ASP A 134 -8.78 10.84 -1.21
CA ASP A 134 -8.69 12.17 -1.79
C ASP A 134 -8.73 13.29 -0.75
N THR A 135 -9.21 13.01 0.46
CA THR A 135 -9.32 14.00 1.54
C THR A 135 -8.26 13.86 2.63
N ILE A 136 -7.43 12.81 2.60
CA ILE A 136 -6.33 12.65 3.57
C ILE A 136 -5.38 13.83 3.45
N LYS A 137 -4.94 14.33 4.61
CA LYS A 137 -3.97 15.42 4.72
C LYS A 137 -2.68 14.92 5.35
N GLN A 138 -1.58 15.58 5.04
CA GLN A 138 -0.29 15.24 5.61
C GLN A 138 -0.35 15.33 7.13
N GLY A 139 0.11 14.28 7.78
CA GLY A 139 0.05 14.15 9.24
C GLY A 139 -1.18 13.41 9.75
N ASP A 140 -2.16 13.10 8.89
CA ASP A 140 -3.31 12.29 9.31
C ASP A 140 -2.85 10.91 9.76
N THR A 141 -3.46 10.39 10.82
CA THR A 141 -3.12 9.09 11.39
C THR A 141 -3.79 7.95 10.65
N LEU A 142 -3.02 6.92 10.34
CA LEU A 142 -3.55 5.63 9.94
C LEU A 142 -3.83 4.85 11.23
N THR A 143 -5.09 4.72 11.59
CA THR A 143 -5.48 4.11 12.87
C THR A 143 -5.18 2.63 12.89
N SER A 144 -5.54 1.92 11.82
CA SER A 144 -5.28 0.48 11.70
C SER A 144 -5.41 0.02 10.26
N VAL A 145 -4.82 -1.13 9.97
CA VAL A 145 -5.01 -1.86 8.71
C VAL A 145 -5.48 -3.26 9.08
N LYS A 146 -6.68 -3.60 8.67
CA LYS A 146 -7.28 -4.92 8.91
C LYS A 146 -7.25 -5.74 7.63
N ILE A 147 -6.86 -7.00 7.75
CA ILE A 147 -6.75 -7.90 6.62
C ILE A 147 -7.85 -8.96 6.71
N GLU A 148 -8.56 -9.14 5.60
CA GLU A 148 -9.56 -10.20 5.47
C GLU A 148 -9.22 -11.07 4.28
N GLU A 149 -9.49 -12.37 4.41
CA GLU A 149 -9.29 -13.34 3.36
C GLU A 149 -10.64 -13.61 2.73
N GLU A 150 -10.72 -13.56 1.40
CA GLU A 150 -11.94 -13.86 0.66
C GLU A 150 -11.75 -15.12 -0.20
N GLU A 151 -12.83 -15.86 -0.43
CA GLU A 151 -12.81 -16.98 -1.37
C GLU A 151 -12.55 -16.49 -2.79
N ALA A 152 -11.69 -17.20 -3.48
CA ALA A 152 -11.33 -16.85 -4.85
C ALA A 152 -12.46 -17.17 -5.83
#